data_0337babe4c6a743d0fb03a759004cb87
#
_entry.id   0337babe4c6a743d0fb03a759004cb87
#
_cell.length_a   1.000
_cell.length_b   1.000
_cell.length_c   1.000
_cell.angle_alpha   90.00
_cell.angle_beta   90.00
_cell.angle_gamma   90.00
#
_symmetry.space_group_name_H-M   'P 1'
#
loop_
_entity.id
_entity.type
_entity.pdbx_description
1 polymer ?
#
loop_
_entity_poly.entity_id
_entity_poly.type
_entity_poly.pdbx_seq_one_letter_code
_entity_poly.pdbx_strand_id
1 'polypeptide(L)'
;GLDFFRECIRLEQKYNTKNVTISHALQTNGYALNEEWCQFFAKNHFLIGLSVDGIKATHDLYRKDAVGKDTYFRVLESAKLLEAAGVEFNVLMVVNGKTAPKIRRIYENFRKLGFSWQQYIACLDPISERQGQEEYSLSPEMYGRFLIELFELWDLDLRQGKQPYIRQFENYVGILLGQFPESCEQRGVCSFQNIVEAD
;
A
#
# COMPACT_ATOMS: atom_id res chain seq x y z
N GLY A 1 -11.32 10.45 13.90
CA GLY A 1 -12.53 9.92 13.31
C GLY A 1 -12.97 10.69 12.06
N LEU A 2 -14.08 10.32 11.44
CA LEU A 2 -14.53 10.88 10.16
C LEU A 2 -14.78 12.40 10.22
N ASP A 3 -15.21 12.91 11.38
CA ASP A 3 -15.45 14.36 11.56
C ASP A 3 -14.19 15.20 11.41
N PHE A 4 -13.03 14.66 11.77
CA PHE A 4 -11.76 15.32 11.51
C PHE A 4 -11.55 15.55 10.01
N PHE A 5 -11.76 14.51 9.19
CA PHE A 5 -11.58 14.63 7.74
C PHE A 5 -12.64 15.53 7.10
N ARG A 6 -13.87 15.53 7.61
CA ARG A 6 -14.92 16.48 7.19
C ARG A 6 -14.49 17.93 7.43
N GLU A 7 -13.89 18.18 8.59
CA GLU A 7 -13.37 19.50 8.94
C GLU A 7 -12.17 19.89 8.04
N CYS A 8 -11.26 18.96 7.75
CA CYS A 8 -10.18 19.21 6.80
C CYS A 8 -10.72 19.67 5.44
N ILE A 9 -11.67 18.93 4.84
CA ILE A 9 -12.29 19.30 3.57
C ILE A 9 -12.97 20.67 3.65
N ARG A 10 -13.68 20.95 4.75
CA ARG A 10 -14.31 22.26 4.97
C ARG A 10 -13.29 23.41 5.00
N LEU A 11 -12.17 23.20 5.68
CA LEU A 11 -11.09 24.19 5.78
C LEU A 11 -10.39 24.39 4.43
N GLU A 12 -10.13 23.32 3.69
CA GLU A 12 -9.59 23.40 2.33
C GLU A 12 -10.47 24.25 1.42
N GLN A 13 -11.77 23.98 1.38
CA GLN A 13 -12.72 24.76 0.58
C GLN A 13 -12.74 26.25 1.00
N LYS A 14 -12.61 26.52 2.30
CA LYS A 14 -12.60 27.90 2.82
C LYS A 14 -11.32 28.65 2.47
N TYR A 15 -10.16 27.98 2.51
CA TYR A 15 -8.86 28.65 2.42
C TYR A 15 -8.16 28.48 1.07
N ASN A 16 -8.62 27.58 0.22
CA ASN A 16 -8.04 27.41 -1.12
C ASN A 16 -8.51 28.52 -2.10
N THR A 17 -8.16 29.75 -1.77
CA THR A 17 -8.53 30.92 -2.57
C THR A 17 -7.76 31.05 -3.89
N LYS A 18 -6.66 30.27 -4.04
CA LYS A 18 -5.81 30.25 -5.23
C LYS A 18 -6.15 29.09 -6.17
N ASN A 19 -7.20 28.33 -5.91
CA ASN A 19 -7.60 27.15 -6.68
C ASN A 19 -6.45 26.15 -6.90
N VAL A 20 -5.65 25.88 -5.86
CA VAL A 20 -4.61 24.86 -5.90
C VAL A 20 -5.29 23.48 -5.98
N THR A 21 -4.79 22.61 -6.86
CA THR A 21 -5.25 21.23 -6.91
C THR A 21 -4.77 20.48 -5.66
N ILE A 22 -5.72 19.95 -4.87
CA ILE A 22 -5.45 19.17 -3.68
C ILE A 22 -5.82 17.72 -3.96
N SER A 23 -4.88 16.81 -3.77
CA SER A 23 -5.11 15.37 -3.89
C SER A 23 -5.07 14.74 -2.50
N HIS A 24 -6.06 13.91 -2.21
CA HIS A 24 -6.18 13.26 -0.91
C HIS A 24 -5.74 11.80 -1.00
N ALA A 25 -4.86 11.38 -0.11
CA ALA A 25 -4.49 9.98 0.05
C ALA A 25 -4.48 9.60 1.53
N LEU A 26 -4.94 8.39 1.83
CA LEU A 26 -4.99 7.88 3.20
C LEU A 26 -4.54 6.42 3.22
N GLN A 27 -3.61 6.09 4.10
CA GLN A 27 -3.25 4.70 4.39
C GLN A 27 -4.02 4.21 5.62
N THR A 28 -4.58 3.01 5.52
CA THR A 28 -5.40 2.44 6.60
C THR A 28 -5.22 0.92 6.70
N ASN A 29 -5.39 0.40 7.92
CA ASN A 29 -5.51 -1.04 8.13
C ASN A 29 -6.90 -1.58 7.72
N GLY A 30 -7.83 -0.72 7.36
CA GLY A 30 -9.16 -1.08 6.89
C GLY A 30 -10.12 -1.57 7.96
N TYR A 31 -9.68 -1.82 9.19
CA TYR A 31 -10.48 -2.48 10.22
C TYR A 31 -11.78 -1.73 10.60
N ALA A 32 -11.70 -0.41 10.66
CA ALA A 32 -12.83 0.45 11.06
C ALA A 32 -13.66 1.00 9.89
N LEU A 33 -13.33 0.63 8.64
CA LEU A 33 -14.06 1.14 7.48
C LEU A 33 -15.49 0.59 7.45
N ASN A 34 -16.42 1.46 7.12
CA ASN A 34 -17.82 1.17 6.90
C ASN A 34 -18.34 1.95 5.69
N GLU A 35 -19.61 1.81 5.35
CA GLU A 35 -20.23 2.50 4.21
C GLU A 35 -20.09 4.03 4.29
N GLU A 36 -20.21 4.61 5.48
CA GLU A 36 -20.11 6.06 5.69
C GLU A 36 -18.72 6.58 5.33
N TRP A 37 -17.66 5.87 5.74
CA TRP A 37 -16.29 6.17 5.34
C TRP A 37 -16.10 6.06 3.83
N CYS A 38 -16.59 4.97 3.22
CA CYS A 38 -16.44 4.75 1.78
C CYS A 38 -17.17 5.82 0.95
N GLN A 39 -18.39 6.22 1.35
CA GLN A 39 -19.13 7.31 0.71
C GLN A 39 -18.38 8.65 0.83
N PHE A 40 -17.78 8.92 1.99
CA PHE A 40 -16.96 10.12 2.18
C PHE A 40 -15.73 10.12 1.28
N PHE A 41 -15.02 8.99 1.17
CA PHE A 41 -13.85 8.86 0.32
C PHE A 41 -14.21 9.01 -1.16
N ALA A 42 -15.26 8.36 -1.62
CA ALA A 42 -15.75 8.48 -3.00
C ALA A 42 -16.11 9.93 -3.35
N LYS A 43 -16.88 10.59 -2.47
CA LYS A 43 -17.30 12.00 -2.68
C LYS A 43 -16.13 12.97 -2.77
N ASN A 44 -15.06 12.74 -2.04
CA ASN A 44 -13.90 13.64 -1.94
C ASN A 44 -12.67 13.12 -2.68
N HIS A 45 -12.83 12.12 -3.55
CA HIS A 45 -11.78 11.57 -4.42
C HIS A 45 -10.51 11.15 -3.67
N PHE A 46 -10.66 10.45 -2.53
CA PHE A 46 -9.53 9.90 -1.80
C PHE A 46 -8.95 8.69 -2.53
N LEU A 47 -7.63 8.62 -2.61
CA LEU A 47 -6.90 7.40 -2.92
C LEU A 47 -6.59 6.66 -1.62
N ILE A 48 -7.03 5.41 -1.50
CA ILE A 48 -6.86 4.62 -0.28
C ILE A 48 -5.74 3.60 -0.44
N GLY A 49 -4.76 3.65 0.47
CA GLY A 49 -3.78 2.59 0.65
C GLY A 49 -4.27 1.59 1.69
N LEU A 50 -4.79 0.45 1.26
CA LEU A 50 -5.32 -0.58 2.14
C LEU A 50 -4.24 -1.58 2.53
N SER A 51 -3.96 -1.71 3.82
CA SER A 51 -2.93 -2.63 4.31
C SER A 51 -3.39 -4.09 4.28
N VAL A 52 -2.81 -4.90 3.38
CA VAL A 52 -3.08 -6.34 3.26
C VAL A 52 -1.77 -7.10 3.11
N ASP A 53 -1.35 -7.86 4.12
CA ASP A 53 -0.08 -8.60 4.06
C ASP A 53 -0.24 -10.00 3.43
N GLY A 54 -0.72 -10.02 2.19
CA GLY A 54 -0.75 -11.20 1.35
C GLY A 54 -1.94 -12.13 1.59
N ILE A 55 -1.69 -13.34 2.07
CA ILE A 55 -2.69 -14.36 2.40
C ILE A 55 -3.04 -14.31 3.89
N LYS A 56 -4.15 -14.97 4.30
CA LYS A 56 -4.58 -15.03 5.71
C LYS A 56 -3.41 -15.39 6.65
N ALA A 57 -2.66 -16.44 6.31
CA ALA A 57 -1.56 -16.94 7.14
C ALA A 57 -0.39 -15.97 7.32
N THR A 58 -0.20 -14.99 6.43
CA THR A 58 0.82 -13.95 6.56
C THR A 58 0.26 -12.67 7.18
N HIS A 59 -0.95 -12.30 6.81
CA HIS A 59 -1.61 -11.11 7.33
C HIS A 59 -1.86 -11.23 8.84
N ASP A 60 -2.43 -12.34 9.27
CA ASP A 60 -2.81 -12.55 10.67
C ASP A 60 -1.62 -12.88 11.60
N LEU A 61 -0.37 -12.95 11.10
CA LEU A 61 0.81 -13.02 11.96
C LEU A 61 1.00 -11.74 12.79
N TYR A 62 0.83 -10.59 12.14
CA TYR A 62 1.16 -9.28 12.73
C TYR A 62 -0.03 -8.32 12.79
N ARG A 63 -1.09 -8.57 12.01
CA ARG A 63 -2.26 -7.70 12.00
C ARG A 63 -3.40 -8.32 12.80
N LYS A 64 -3.44 -7.94 14.06
CA LYS A 64 -4.47 -8.32 15.03
C LYS A 64 -5.31 -7.11 15.42
N ASP A 65 -6.53 -7.35 15.86
CA ASP A 65 -7.33 -6.32 16.52
C ASP A 65 -6.85 -6.05 17.96
N ALA A 66 -7.50 -5.12 18.64
CA ALA A 66 -7.15 -4.72 20.00
C ALA A 66 -7.28 -5.84 21.05
N VAL A 67 -7.98 -6.93 20.73
CA VAL A 67 -8.14 -8.10 21.61
C VAL A 67 -7.40 -9.34 21.07
N GLY A 68 -6.52 -9.16 20.08
CA GLY A 68 -5.65 -10.20 19.54
C GLY A 68 -6.29 -11.12 18.50
N LYS A 69 -7.48 -10.78 17.96
CA LYS A 69 -8.13 -11.57 16.92
C LYS A 69 -7.59 -11.27 15.54
N ASP A 70 -7.71 -12.26 14.66
CA ASP A 70 -7.39 -12.18 13.24
C ASP A 70 -8.22 -11.10 12.53
N THR A 71 -7.58 -10.34 11.62
CA THR A 71 -8.23 -9.24 10.92
C THR A 71 -8.38 -9.42 9.42
N TYR A 72 -7.78 -10.47 8.82
CA TYR A 72 -7.75 -10.67 7.38
C TYR A 72 -9.10 -10.57 6.69
N PHE A 73 -10.09 -11.34 7.14
CA PHE A 73 -11.42 -11.32 6.52
C PHE A 73 -12.13 -9.99 6.69
N ARG A 74 -11.97 -9.33 7.85
CA ARG A 74 -12.53 -8.00 8.09
C ARG A 74 -11.96 -6.97 7.11
N VAL A 75 -10.67 -7.05 6.81
CA VAL A 75 -10.01 -6.15 5.84
C VAL A 75 -10.47 -6.45 4.41
N LEU A 76 -10.69 -7.72 4.05
CA LEU A 76 -11.28 -8.06 2.75
C LEU A 76 -12.73 -7.55 2.58
N GLU A 77 -13.53 -7.54 3.65
CA GLU A 77 -14.85 -6.90 3.63
C GLU A 77 -14.72 -5.40 3.36
N SER A 78 -13.75 -4.74 3.97
CA SER A 78 -13.47 -3.32 3.73
C SER A 78 -13.04 -3.04 2.30
N ALA A 79 -12.24 -3.93 1.68
CA ALA A 79 -11.91 -3.83 0.26
C ALA A 79 -13.16 -3.88 -0.63
N LYS A 80 -14.11 -4.79 -0.33
CA LYS A 80 -15.39 -4.86 -1.06
C LYS A 80 -16.25 -3.60 -0.89
N LEU A 81 -16.24 -3.01 0.31
CA LEU A 81 -16.96 -1.75 0.56
C LEU A 81 -16.36 -0.59 -0.25
N LEU A 82 -15.03 -0.49 -0.32
CA LEU A 82 -14.34 0.50 -1.14
C LEU A 82 -14.68 0.33 -2.63
N GLU A 83 -14.61 -0.90 -3.13
CA GLU A 83 -14.94 -1.23 -4.52
C GLU A 83 -16.42 -0.90 -4.84
N ALA A 84 -17.35 -1.32 -3.99
CA ALA A 84 -18.79 -1.05 -4.16
C ALA A 84 -19.12 0.45 -4.15
N ALA A 85 -18.36 1.26 -3.42
CA ALA A 85 -18.50 2.71 -3.37
C ALA A 85 -17.75 3.43 -4.52
N GLY A 86 -17.01 2.72 -5.37
CA GLY A 86 -16.20 3.30 -6.44
C GLY A 86 -14.99 4.08 -5.95
N VAL A 87 -14.46 3.75 -4.78
CA VAL A 87 -13.24 4.37 -4.22
C VAL A 87 -12.01 3.74 -4.84
N GLU A 88 -11.12 4.57 -5.37
CA GLU A 88 -9.81 4.10 -5.83
C GLU A 88 -8.95 3.65 -4.66
N PHE A 89 -8.41 2.44 -4.73
CA PHE A 89 -7.50 1.95 -3.71
C PHE A 89 -6.41 1.04 -4.28
N ASN A 90 -5.28 1.03 -3.60
CA ASN A 90 -4.20 0.09 -3.80
C ASN A 90 -3.97 -0.74 -2.53
N VAL A 91 -3.46 -1.95 -2.69
CA VAL A 91 -3.04 -2.77 -1.55
C VAL A 91 -1.58 -2.48 -1.21
N LEU A 92 -1.34 -2.27 0.08
CA LEU A 92 -0.01 -2.07 0.65
C LEU A 92 0.37 -3.32 1.44
N MET A 93 1.47 -3.95 1.08
CA MET A 93 1.98 -5.13 1.74
C MET A 93 3.37 -4.91 2.30
N VAL A 94 3.57 -5.27 3.57
CA VAL A 94 4.91 -5.30 4.17
C VAL A 94 5.60 -6.60 3.81
N VAL A 95 6.79 -6.47 3.19
CA VAL A 95 7.68 -7.59 2.84
C VAL A 95 8.67 -7.77 3.97
N ASN A 96 8.64 -8.92 4.63
CA ASN A 96 9.53 -9.30 5.71
C ASN A 96 10.00 -10.76 5.55
N GLY A 97 10.81 -11.26 6.48
CA GLY A 97 11.33 -12.62 6.45
C GLY A 97 10.29 -13.74 6.42
N LYS A 98 9.04 -13.46 6.83
CA LYS A 98 7.93 -14.43 6.82
C LYS A 98 7.08 -14.36 5.56
N THR A 99 7.02 -13.19 4.93
CA THR A 99 6.18 -12.93 3.74
C THR A 99 6.95 -13.12 2.44
N ALA A 100 8.22 -12.68 2.38
CA ALA A 100 9.06 -12.76 1.19
C ALA A 100 9.11 -14.16 0.55
N PRO A 101 9.33 -15.27 1.30
CA PRO A 101 9.39 -16.61 0.71
C PRO A 101 8.05 -17.14 0.17
N LYS A 102 6.96 -16.42 0.38
CA LYS A 102 5.60 -16.82 -0.01
C LYS A 102 5.04 -15.98 -1.16
N ILE A 103 5.88 -15.20 -1.83
CA ILE A 103 5.43 -14.21 -2.81
C ILE A 103 4.56 -14.80 -3.91
N ARG A 104 4.89 -15.97 -4.46
CA ARG A 104 4.06 -16.64 -5.48
C ARG A 104 2.62 -16.84 -5.01
N ARG A 105 2.43 -17.40 -3.80
CA ARG A 105 1.11 -17.64 -3.22
C ARG A 105 0.37 -16.34 -2.91
N ILE A 106 1.10 -15.32 -2.48
CA ILE A 106 0.58 -13.99 -2.18
C ILE A 106 0.10 -13.32 -3.46
N TYR A 107 0.93 -13.29 -4.50
CA TYR A 107 0.61 -12.72 -5.79
C TYR A 107 -0.63 -13.39 -6.44
N GLU A 108 -0.68 -14.73 -6.42
CA GLU A 108 -1.84 -15.49 -6.89
C GLU A 108 -3.11 -15.16 -6.10
N ASN A 109 -2.99 -14.94 -4.78
CA ASN A 109 -4.11 -14.55 -3.94
C ASN A 109 -4.61 -13.14 -4.29
N PHE A 110 -3.70 -12.17 -4.46
CA PHE A 110 -4.06 -10.82 -4.88
C PHE A 110 -4.74 -10.81 -6.24
N ARG A 111 -4.25 -11.61 -7.17
CA ARG A 111 -4.90 -11.81 -8.48
C ARG A 111 -6.32 -12.35 -8.36
N LYS A 112 -6.55 -13.37 -7.52
CA LYS A 112 -7.89 -13.95 -7.28
C LYS A 112 -8.85 -12.97 -6.65
N LEU A 113 -8.33 -12.05 -5.82
CA LEU A 113 -9.11 -11.00 -5.15
C LEU A 113 -9.33 -9.75 -6.04
N GLY A 114 -8.75 -9.70 -7.25
CA GLY A 114 -8.86 -8.55 -8.14
C GLY A 114 -8.01 -7.35 -7.73
N PHE A 115 -7.03 -7.53 -6.84
CA PHE A 115 -6.15 -6.44 -6.40
C PHE A 115 -5.10 -6.16 -7.47
N SER A 116 -5.45 -5.30 -8.43
CA SER A 116 -4.58 -4.96 -9.56
C SER A 116 -3.52 -3.91 -9.22
N TRP A 117 -3.73 -3.08 -8.21
CA TRP A 117 -2.82 -2.02 -7.79
C TRP A 117 -2.11 -2.44 -6.51
N GLN A 118 -0.79 -2.70 -6.62
CA GLN A 118 -0.02 -3.33 -5.54
C GLN A 118 1.24 -2.53 -5.23
N GLN A 119 1.51 -2.35 -3.94
CA GLN A 119 2.76 -1.77 -3.45
C GLN A 119 3.34 -2.69 -2.38
N TYR A 120 4.60 -3.06 -2.56
CA TYR A 120 5.36 -3.91 -1.67
C TYR A 120 6.41 -3.09 -0.94
N ILE A 121 6.33 -3.03 0.37
CA ILE A 121 7.15 -2.17 1.23
C ILE A 121 8.12 -3.04 2.00
N ALA A 122 9.41 -2.90 1.77
CA ALA A 122 10.43 -3.64 2.51
C ALA A 122 10.37 -3.28 3.99
N CYS A 123 10.29 -4.31 4.86
CA CYS A 123 10.39 -4.13 6.30
C CYS A 123 11.83 -3.79 6.67
N LEU A 124 12.00 -2.69 7.40
CA LEU A 124 13.28 -2.32 7.98
C LEU A 124 13.31 -2.72 9.45
N ASP A 125 14.45 -3.24 9.89
CA ASP A 125 14.68 -3.48 11.29
C ASP A 125 14.81 -2.14 12.05
N PRO A 126 14.54 -2.12 13.36
CA PRO A 126 14.83 -0.96 14.19
C PRO A 126 16.30 -0.54 14.05
N ILE A 127 16.56 0.75 14.15
CA ILE A 127 17.93 1.28 14.18
C ILE A 127 18.57 0.80 15.48
N SER A 128 19.37 -0.26 15.40
CA SER A 128 20.04 -0.88 16.55
C SER A 128 21.35 -1.52 16.13
N GLU A 129 22.18 -1.88 17.13
CA GLU A 129 23.42 -2.63 16.89
C GLU A 129 23.19 -4.11 16.46
N ARG A 130 21.96 -4.56 16.51
CA ARG A 130 21.57 -5.97 16.24
C ARG A 130 20.61 -6.11 15.06
N GLN A 131 20.88 -5.41 13.97
CA GLN A 131 20.10 -5.57 12.74
C GLN A 131 20.15 -7.01 12.21
N GLY A 132 19.06 -7.49 11.62
CA GLY A 132 18.96 -8.83 11.06
C GLY A 132 18.66 -9.94 12.05
N GLN A 133 18.42 -9.65 13.34
CA GLN A 133 18.21 -10.64 14.39
C GLN A 133 16.74 -10.84 14.79
N GLU A 134 15.84 -10.03 14.26
CA GLU A 134 14.41 -10.19 14.55
C GLU A 134 13.83 -11.36 13.75
N GLU A 135 12.78 -11.98 14.29
CA GLU A 135 12.11 -13.11 13.62
C GLU A 135 11.54 -12.70 12.24
N TYR A 136 11.24 -11.43 12.06
CA TYR A 136 10.72 -10.86 10.83
C TYR A 136 11.76 -10.19 9.95
N SER A 137 13.03 -10.12 10.38
CA SER A 137 14.09 -9.44 9.63
C SER A 137 14.17 -9.93 8.18
N LEU A 138 14.34 -8.97 7.28
CA LEU A 138 14.42 -9.20 5.84
C LEU A 138 15.87 -9.02 5.38
N SER A 139 16.57 -10.12 5.04
CA SER A 139 17.92 -9.96 4.52
C SER A 139 17.93 -9.43 3.09
N PRO A 140 19.02 -8.74 2.66
CA PRO A 140 19.17 -8.27 1.28
C PRO A 140 19.01 -9.39 0.23
N GLU A 141 19.56 -10.58 0.51
CA GLU A 141 19.48 -11.74 -0.38
C GLU A 141 18.05 -12.28 -0.48
N MET A 142 17.32 -12.25 0.63
CA MET A 142 15.92 -12.66 0.66
C MET A 142 15.03 -11.66 -0.10
N TYR A 143 15.30 -10.37 0.07
CA TYR A 143 14.59 -9.32 -0.66
C TYR A 143 14.90 -9.36 -2.16
N GLY A 144 16.17 -9.59 -2.53
CA GLY A 144 16.55 -9.76 -3.94
C GLY A 144 15.83 -10.91 -4.62
N ARG A 145 15.77 -12.09 -3.96
CA ARG A 145 15.00 -13.25 -4.46
C ARG A 145 13.50 -12.94 -4.58
N PHE A 146 12.94 -12.28 -3.59
CA PHE A 146 11.55 -11.82 -3.62
C PHE A 146 11.27 -10.95 -4.85
N LEU A 147 12.12 -9.95 -5.12
CA LEU A 147 11.95 -9.06 -6.28
C LEU A 147 12.05 -9.80 -7.60
N ILE A 148 12.99 -10.74 -7.73
CA ILE A 148 13.16 -11.55 -8.96
C ILE A 148 11.89 -12.39 -9.19
N GLU A 149 11.43 -13.12 -8.19
CA GLU A 149 10.24 -13.97 -8.33
C GLU A 149 8.96 -13.15 -8.59
N LEU A 150 8.81 -12.00 -7.94
CA LEU A 150 7.70 -11.08 -8.18
C LEU A 150 7.74 -10.53 -9.61
N PHE A 151 8.93 -10.17 -10.11
CA PHE A 151 9.12 -9.68 -11.48
C PHE A 151 8.73 -10.75 -12.52
N GLU A 152 9.16 -12.00 -12.32
CA GLU A 152 8.80 -13.11 -13.21
C GLU A 152 7.28 -13.34 -13.29
N LEU A 153 6.57 -13.22 -12.15
CA LEU A 153 5.11 -13.34 -12.09
C LEU A 153 4.41 -12.17 -12.79
N TRP A 154 4.91 -10.97 -12.60
CA TRP A 154 4.41 -9.75 -13.23
C TRP A 154 4.63 -9.77 -14.75
N ASP A 155 5.84 -10.10 -15.23
CA ASP A 155 6.17 -10.23 -16.65
C ASP A 155 5.30 -11.30 -17.33
N LEU A 156 5.08 -12.44 -16.67
CA LEU A 156 4.20 -13.48 -17.19
C LEU A 156 2.76 -12.97 -17.38
N ASP A 157 2.23 -12.20 -16.43
CA ASP A 157 0.88 -11.64 -16.56
C ASP A 157 0.82 -10.57 -17.67
N LEU A 158 1.85 -9.73 -17.83
CA LEU A 158 1.93 -8.77 -18.94
C LEU A 158 1.93 -9.48 -20.30
N ARG A 159 2.71 -10.55 -20.45
CA ARG A 159 2.73 -11.38 -21.69
C ARG A 159 1.39 -12.05 -21.99
N GLN A 160 0.54 -12.25 -20.98
CA GLN A 160 -0.82 -12.75 -21.10
C GLN A 160 -1.87 -11.65 -21.36
N GLY A 161 -1.44 -10.40 -21.54
CA GLY A 161 -2.33 -9.25 -21.76
C GLY A 161 -3.01 -8.74 -20.50
N LYS A 162 -2.60 -9.19 -19.31
CA LYS A 162 -3.03 -8.62 -18.01
C LYS A 162 -2.13 -7.45 -17.68
N GLN A 163 -2.63 -6.50 -16.91
CA GLN A 163 -1.89 -5.27 -16.54
C GLN A 163 -1.95 -5.01 -15.04
N PRO A 164 -1.37 -5.88 -14.21
CA PRO A 164 -1.24 -5.57 -12.79
C PRO A 164 -0.24 -4.42 -12.61
N TYR A 165 -0.63 -3.40 -11.88
CA TYR A 165 0.25 -2.28 -11.53
C TYR A 165 1.05 -2.64 -10.27
N ILE A 166 2.34 -2.87 -10.41
CA ILE A 166 3.27 -3.06 -9.30
C ILE A 166 4.19 -1.84 -9.23
N ARG A 167 3.97 -0.99 -8.23
CA ARG A 167 4.60 0.32 -8.12
C ARG A 167 6.12 0.29 -8.29
N GLN A 168 6.82 -0.71 -7.74
CA GLN A 168 8.27 -0.82 -7.88
C GLN A 168 8.69 -0.98 -9.36
N PHE A 169 8.01 -1.87 -10.08
CA PHE A 169 8.40 -2.17 -11.47
C PHE A 169 7.97 -1.05 -12.42
N GLU A 170 6.82 -0.46 -12.21
CA GLU A 170 6.40 0.73 -12.97
C GLU A 170 7.42 1.88 -12.80
N ASN A 171 7.89 2.12 -11.58
CA ASN A 171 8.97 3.08 -11.34
C ASN A 171 10.27 2.71 -12.06
N TYR A 172 10.72 1.44 -12.00
CA TYR A 172 11.94 1.01 -12.65
C TYR A 172 11.86 1.16 -14.17
N VAL A 173 10.75 0.74 -14.76
CA VAL A 173 10.50 0.92 -16.19
C VAL A 173 10.45 2.40 -16.56
N GLY A 174 9.75 3.21 -15.78
CA GLY A 174 9.68 4.66 -15.97
C GLY A 174 11.06 5.33 -15.97
N ILE A 175 11.92 4.97 -14.99
CA ILE A 175 13.30 5.48 -14.91
C ILE A 175 14.11 5.07 -16.15
N LEU A 176 14.00 3.82 -16.59
CA LEU A 176 14.70 3.35 -17.80
C LEU A 176 14.23 4.08 -19.06
N LEU A 177 12.99 4.54 -19.08
CA LEU A 177 12.42 5.36 -20.16
C LEU A 177 12.68 6.86 -19.99
N GLY A 178 13.49 7.27 -18.99
CA GLY A 178 13.86 8.65 -18.74
C GLY A 178 12.81 9.48 -17.98
N GLN A 179 11.83 8.82 -17.37
CA GLN A 179 10.85 9.49 -16.52
C GLN A 179 11.43 9.77 -15.11
N PHE A 180 10.86 10.77 -14.44
CA PHE A 180 11.23 11.08 -13.07
C PHE A 180 10.63 10.05 -12.10
N PRO A 181 11.40 9.53 -11.12
CA PRO A 181 10.89 8.54 -10.17
C PRO A 181 9.71 9.06 -9.35
N GLU A 182 8.64 8.29 -9.23
CA GLU A 182 7.51 8.60 -8.35
C GLU A 182 7.89 8.40 -6.88
N SER A 183 8.62 7.31 -6.59
CA SER A 183 9.01 6.92 -5.24
C SER A 183 10.21 7.74 -4.77
N CYS A 184 10.12 8.36 -3.60
CA CYS A 184 11.19 9.21 -3.06
C CYS A 184 12.49 8.44 -2.80
N GLU A 185 12.42 7.15 -2.49
CA GLU A 185 13.58 6.28 -2.28
C GLU A 185 14.46 6.10 -3.55
N GLN A 186 13.87 6.32 -4.72
CA GLN A 186 14.55 6.21 -6.02
C GLN A 186 14.99 7.56 -6.59
N ARG A 187 14.70 8.65 -5.87
CA ARG A 187 15.14 10.00 -6.24
C ARG A 187 16.56 10.26 -5.72
N GLY A 188 17.38 10.86 -6.52
CA GLY A 188 18.75 11.25 -6.12
C GLY A 188 18.80 12.38 -5.09
N VAL A 189 17.67 13.01 -4.79
CA VAL A 189 17.55 14.12 -3.84
C VAL A 189 16.31 13.92 -2.94
N CYS A 190 16.45 14.26 -1.67
CA CYS A 190 15.34 14.22 -0.72
C CYS A 190 14.39 15.40 -0.96
N SER A 191 13.09 15.14 -1.05
CA SER A 191 12.05 16.15 -1.26
C SER A 191 11.43 16.67 0.04
N PHE A 192 12.05 16.42 1.21
CA PHE A 192 11.48 16.78 2.52
C PHE A 192 11.16 18.27 2.68
N GLN A 193 11.86 19.15 1.95
CA GLN A 193 11.61 20.60 1.99
C GLN A 193 10.19 21.01 1.53
N ASN A 194 9.49 20.11 0.84
CA ASN A 194 8.13 20.33 0.36
C ASN A 194 7.07 19.57 1.19
N ILE A 195 7.49 18.98 2.32
CA ILE A 195 6.62 18.19 3.19
C ILE A 195 6.44 18.96 4.50
N VAL A 196 5.19 19.11 4.91
CA VAL A 196 4.83 19.63 6.24
C VAL A 196 4.14 18.50 6.98
N GLU A 197 4.68 18.14 8.13
CA GLU A 197 4.06 17.20 9.06
C GLU A 197 3.45 18.01 10.22
N ALA A 198 2.25 17.65 10.63
CA ALA A 198 1.55 18.25 11.74
C ALA A 198 1.12 17.16 12.72
N ASP A 199 1.46 17.33 14.00
CA ASP A 199 1.09 16.46 15.13
C ASP A 199 -0.31 16.79 15.68
#